data_236ab794705df1ee713107ebd72ba8f0
#
_entry.id   236ab794705df1ee713107ebd72ba8f0
#
_cell.length_a   1.000
_cell.length_b   1.000
_cell.length_c   1.000
_cell.angle_alpha   90.00
_cell.angle_beta   90.00
_cell.angle_gamma   90.00
#
_symmetry.space_group_name_H-M   'P 1'
#
loop_
_entity.id
_entity.type
_entity.pdbx_description
1 polymer ?
#
loop_
_entity_poly.entity_id
_entity_poly.type
_entity_poly.pdbx_seq_one_letter_code
_entity_poly.pdbx_strand_id
1 'polypeptide(L)' 'MVTRAERLQDFIIAANPPNGTVVEVLYEDHVGTYLLRFLCRSTPEGLRNEGTGELIEVRVVGWRYPLHRT' A
#
# COMPACT_ATOMS: atom_id res chain seq x y z
N MET A 1 3.82 -21.07 -3.46
CA MET A 1 4.49 -19.76 -3.61
C MET A 1 3.55 -18.78 -4.29
N VAL A 2 3.46 -17.59 -3.76
CA VAL A 2 2.58 -16.56 -4.33
C VAL A 2 3.36 -15.76 -5.38
N THR A 3 2.83 -15.69 -6.59
CA THR A 3 3.46 -14.91 -7.65
C THR A 3 3.09 -13.44 -7.53
N ARG A 4 3.82 -12.57 -8.27
CA ARG A 4 3.50 -11.14 -8.31
C ARG A 4 2.07 -10.92 -8.80
N ALA A 5 1.67 -11.63 -9.84
CA ALA A 5 0.31 -11.50 -10.38
C ALA A 5 -0.75 -11.86 -9.36
N GLU A 6 -0.52 -12.92 -8.59
CA GLU A 6 -1.45 -13.33 -7.55
C GLU A 6 -1.55 -12.29 -6.43
N ARG A 7 -0.42 -11.69 -6.04
CA ARG A 7 -0.45 -10.62 -5.04
C ARG A 7 -1.22 -9.40 -5.52
N LEU A 8 -1.06 -9.05 -6.79
CA LEU A 8 -1.72 -7.87 -7.34
C LEU A 8 -3.22 -8.03 -7.52
N GLN A 9 -3.73 -9.27 -7.58
CA GLN A 9 -5.15 -9.51 -7.76
C GLN A 9 -6.01 -8.88 -6.67
N ASP A 10 -5.49 -8.80 -5.45
CA ASP A 10 -6.24 -8.29 -4.31
C ASP A 10 -6.02 -6.79 -4.09
N PHE A 11 -5.27 -6.14 -4.99
CA PHE A 11 -4.90 -4.75 -4.80
C PHE A 11 -5.38 -3.90 -5.97
N ILE A 12 -5.67 -2.65 -5.66
CA ILE A 12 -6.05 -1.66 -6.67
C ILE A 12 -4.78 -1.06 -7.22
N ILE A 13 -4.56 -1.18 -8.53
CA ILE A 13 -3.34 -0.70 -9.17
C ILE A 13 -3.60 0.41 -10.19
N ALA A 14 -4.86 0.62 -10.57
CA ALA A 14 -5.21 1.55 -11.64
C ALA A 14 -5.53 2.97 -11.15
N ALA A 15 -5.64 3.18 -9.85
CA ALA A 15 -6.04 4.46 -9.30
C ALA A 15 -5.30 4.72 -8.00
N ASN A 16 -5.21 6.00 -7.62
CA ASN A 16 -4.64 6.38 -6.33
C ASN A 16 -5.71 6.30 -5.24
N PRO A 17 -5.33 6.00 -3.99
CA PRO A 17 -6.30 6.00 -2.91
C PRO A 17 -6.82 7.41 -2.64
N PRO A 18 -8.08 7.54 -2.26
CA PRO A 18 -8.63 8.87 -1.92
C PRO A 18 -7.88 9.49 -0.74
N ASN A 19 -7.69 10.81 -0.77
CA ASN A 19 -7.01 11.51 0.30
C ASN A 19 -7.72 11.28 1.64
N GLY A 20 -6.92 11.08 2.68
CA GLY A 20 -7.44 10.84 4.02
C GLY A 20 -7.79 9.39 4.32
N THR A 21 -7.67 8.52 3.33
CA THR A 21 -8.01 7.10 3.49
C THR A 21 -6.81 6.33 4.02
N VAL A 22 -7.06 5.45 4.99
CA VAL A 22 -6.03 4.54 5.51
C VAL A 22 -6.09 3.25 4.71
N VAL A 23 -4.95 2.81 4.20
CA VAL A 23 -4.88 1.66 3.29
C VAL A 23 -3.67 0.78 3.60
N GLU A 24 -3.76 -0.46 3.13
CA GLU A 24 -2.60 -1.35 3.05
C GLU A 24 -1.91 -1.12 1.72
N VAL A 25 -0.58 -1.15 1.71
CA VAL A 25 0.21 -0.79 0.54
C VAL A 25 1.11 -1.94 0.14
N LEU A 26 1.08 -2.25 -1.15
CA LEU A 26 1.98 -3.23 -1.76
C LEU A 26 3.08 -2.46 -2.48
N TYR A 27 4.33 -2.77 -2.18
CA TYR A 27 5.46 -2.11 -2.80
C TYR A 27 6.40 -3.11 -3.45
N GLU A 28 7.26 -2.61 -4.32
CA GLU A 28 8.17 -3.45 -5.07
C GLU A 28 9.59 -2.87 -5.01
N ASP A 29 10.57 -3.74 -4.85
CA ASP A 29 11.97 -3.36 -5.00
C ASP A 29 12.63 -4.33 -5.99
N HIS A 30 13.96 -4.28 -6.11
CA HIS A 30 14.68 -5.12 -7.07
C HIS A 30 14.69 -6.61 -6.68
N VAL A 31 14.25 -6.94 -5.48
CA VAL A 31 14.21 -8.31 -5.00
C VAL A 31 12.84 -8.93 -5.15
N GLY A 32 11.78 -8.17 -4.96
CA GLY A 32 10.43 -8.72 -5.04
C GLY A 32 9.35 -7.72 -4.70
N THR A 33 8.15 -8.24 -4.52
CA THR A 33 6.94 -7.47 -4.23
C THR A 33 6.48 -7.82 -2.82
N TYR A 34 6.26 -6.81 -1.98
CA TYR A 34 5.99 -7.00 -0.57
C TYR A 34 4.87 -6.12 -0.07
N LEU A 35 4.16 -6.61 0.94
CA LEU A 35 3.18 -5.82 1.67
C LEU A 35 3.90 -5.05 2.77
N LEU A 36 3.64 -3.73 2.85
CA LEU A 36 4.18 -2.94 3.96
C LEU A 36 3.57 -3.43 5.28
N ARG A 37 4.39 -3.45 6.31
CA ARG A 37 4.00 -3.97 7.63
C ARG A 37 3.12 -3.03 8.42
N PHE A 38 2.91 -1.82 7.92
CA PHE A 38 2.12 -0.81 8.62
C PHE A 38 1.11 -0.22 7.64
N LEU A 39 0.06 0.36 8.19
CA LEU A 39 -0.95 1.04 7.39
C LEU A 39 -0.43 2.40 6.96
N CYS A 40 -0.90 2.85 5.80
CA CYS A 40 -0.53 4.14 5.26
C CYS A 40 -1.78 5.00 5.10
N ARG A 41 -1.61 6.31 5.22
CA ARG A 41 -2.68 7.27 4.96
C ARG A 41 -2.36 8.02 3.68
N SER A 42 -3.35 8.11 2.81
CA SER A 42 -3.20 8.87 1.57
C SER A 42 -3.31 10.36 1.87
N THR A 43 -2.35 11.13 1.37
CA THR A 43 -2.32 12.59 1.55
C THR A 43 -2.00 13.24 0.21
N PRO A 44 -2.21 14.57 0.09
CA PRO A 44 -1.84 15.27 -1.15
C PRO A 44 -0.36 15.14 -1.54
N GLU A 45 0.52 14.93 -0.57
CA GLU A 45 1.95 14.75 -0.83
C GLU A 45 2.32 13.30 -1.14
N GLY A 46 1.39 12.35 -0.97
CA GLY A 46 1.63 10.94 -1.17
C GLY A 46 1.21 10.13 0.03
N LEU A 47 1.71 8.91 0.13
CA LEU A 47 1.38 8.01 1.23
C LEU A 47 2.28 8.27 2.43
N ARG A 48 1.68 8.31 3.61
CA ARG A 48 2.41 8.48 4.86
C ARG A 48 2.12 7.32 5.80
N ASN A 49 3.11 6.97 6.61
CA ASN A 49 2.94 5.96 7.65
C ASN A 49 1.87 6.45 8.63
N GLU A 50 0.81 5.67 8.82
CA GLU A 50 -0.29 6.10 9.69
C GLU A 50 0.15 6.26 11.14
N GLY A 51 1.11 5.45 11.58
CA GLY A 51 1.58 5.52 12.96
C GLY A 51 2.56 6.66 13.24
N THR A 52 3.45 6.97 12.29
CA THR A 52 4.53 7.94 12.51
C THR A 52 4.34 9.25 11.75
N GLY A 53 3.53 9.22 10.69
CA GLY A 53 3.34 10.38 9.83
C GLY A 53 4.45 10.58 8.80
N GLU A 54 5.43 9.68 8.75
CA GLU A 54 6.53 9.83 7.80
C GLU A 54 6.09 9.50 6.38
N LEU A 55 6.60 10.28 5.43
CA LEU A 55 6.32 10.04 4.02
C LEU A 55 6.96 8.74 3.56
N ILE A 56 6.20 7.96 2.80
CA ILE A 56 6.68 6.66 2.30
C ILE A 56 7.37 6.88 0.96
N GLU A 57 8.62 6.49 0.89
CA GLU A 57 9.45 6.68 -0.31
C GLU A 57 9.81 5.34 -0.94
N VAL A 58 8.81 4.51 -1.19
CA VAL A 58 8.98 3.23 -1.86
C VAL A 58 8.20 3.21 -3.15
N ARG A 59 8.53 2.27 -4.03
CA ARG A 59 7.81 2.10 -5.28
C ARG A 59 6.51 1.34 -5.01
N VAL A 60 5.42 2.08 -4.91
CA VAL A 60 4.10 1.51 -4.66
C VAL A 60 3.55 0.92 -5.95
N VAL A 61 3.10 -0.32 -5.89
CA VAL A 61 2.47 -0.98 -7.05
C VAL A 61 0.99 -1.23 -6.86
N GLY A 62 0.49 -1.13 -5.63
CA GLY A 62 -0.94 -1.29 -5.39
C GLY A 62 -1.30 -0.96 -3.96
N TRP A 63 -2.61 -0.88 -3.71
CA TRP A 63 -3.13 -0.60 -2.38
C TRP A 63 -4.49 -1.26 -2.24
N ARG A 64 -4.93 -1.44 -0.98
CA ARG A 64 -6.27 -1.94 -0.71
C ARG A 64 -6.73 -1.44 0.66
N TYR A 65 -8.03 -1.45 0.88
CA TYR A 65 -8.57 -1.11 2.19
C TYR A 65 -8.19 -2.20 3.19
N PRO A 66 -7.86 -1.82 4.44
CA PRO A 66 -7.47 -2.80 5.45
C PRO A 66 -8.61 -3.78 5.72
N LEU A 67 -8.23 -5.02 6.01
CA LEU A 67 -9.20 -6.00 6.44
C LEU A 67 -9.70 -5.64 7.83
N HIS A 68 -11.03 -5.65 7.99
CA HIS A 68 -11.62 -5.43 9.30
C HIS A 68 -11.57 -6.70 10.12
N ARG A 69 -11.13 -6.52 11.35
CA ARG A 69 -11.16 -7.58 12.32
C ARG A 69 -11.91 -7.09 13.55
N THR A 70 -12.95 -7.74 13.84
CA THR A 70 -13.74 -7.43 15.02
C THR A 70 -13.56 -8.51 16.08
#